data_93af9b67b60ef46b71971f9f9f3b1b5d
#
_entry.id   93af9b67b60ef46b71971f9f9f3b1b5d
#
_cell.length_a   1.000
_cell.length_b   1.000
_cell.length_c   1.000
_cell.angle_alpha   90.00
_cell.angle_beta   90.00
_cell.angle_gamma   90.00
#
_symmetry.space_group_name_H-M   'P 1'
#
loop_
_entity.id
_entity.type
_entity.pdbx_description
1 polymer ?
#
loop_
_entity_poly.entity_id
_entity_poly.type
_entity_poly.pdbx_seq_one_letter_code
_entity_poly.pdbx_strand_id
1 'polypeptide(L)'
;MNTTRRLLAVAYGGGHVAMLLPVLDELRGRHPDWDIRLLALTTARRAARAAGWDSLGYESLLHVLDPAERELALRLGQEMQAGNSHPDVAPSESVAYLGVNAWCLRRQLGAQEAARVLAERGRQGFHPREFLDRVLRALRPDLVLSTNSPRTEQAALEAARDLGIPGLAVLDLFAQPGDPFAARKIRPDRVCVLADAVRDNLLAAGWDDARIAVTGNPAFDALHRRGAREQALALRRRWAQRWGRDPGRLVLLATQPEAQAHPDSPWPAGDALALAMEASARAWVEQRPGASLVVRHHPNHWHRVQRAADTAQVHFSVPTDEAIESLVLAADAVVVQTTTVGLQAAVAARPVLSLRCSPGALRGLDYATLGVARGVADLDQLGAALDETLAHPPGPTRWARAHAAAPAVADQAEALLEQAA
;
A
#
# COMPACT_ATOMS: atom_id res chain seq x y z
N MET A 1 -14.57 3.56 36.88
CA MET A 1 -15.46 3.15 35.74
C MET A 1 -14.55 3.01 34.53
N ASN A 2 -14.40 1.79 33.97
CA ASN A 2 -13.61 1.59 32.78
C ASN A 2 -14.36 2.26 31.62
N THR A 3 -13.91 3.44 31.19
CA THR A 3 -14.51 4.12 30.04
C THR A 3 -14.08 3.37 28.78
N THR A 4 -15.04 2.88 27.99
CA THR A 4 -14.79 2.25 26.69
C THR A 4 -13.92 3.17 25.84
N ARG A 5 -12.73 2.70 25.43
CA ARG A 5 -11.83 3.46 24.53
C ARG A 5 -12.43 3.53 23.13
N ARG A 6 -12.25 4.67 22.48
CA ARG A 6 -12.72 4.94 21.11
C ARG A 6 -11.54 5.15 20.19
N LEU A 7 -11.49 4.41 19.11
CA LEU A 7 -10.46 4.55 18.08
C LEU A 7 -11.10 4.93 16.74
N LEU A 8 -10.58 5.95 16.08
CA LEU A 8 -10.93 6.26 14.70
C LEU A 8 -9.77 5.92 13.78
N ALA A 9 -9.96 4.91 12.92
CA ALA A 9 -9.05 4.63 11.82
C ALA A 9 -9.48 5.37 10.56
N VAL A 10 -8.53 5.92 9.80
CA VAL A 10 -8.78 6.67 8.57
C VAL A 10 -7.93 6.13 7.44
N ALA A 11 -8.56 5.67 6.34
CA ALA A 11 -7.87 5.09 5.20
C ALA A 11 -8.40 5.60 3.85
N TYR A 12 -7.49 5.98 2.95
CA TYR A 12 -7.80 6.40 1.59
C TYR A 12 -7.31 5.37 0.58
N GLY A 13 -8.25 4.58 0.02
CA GLY A 13 -7.93 3.59 -1.00
C GLY A 13 -7.54 2.21 -0.47
N GLY A 14 -7.59 1.23 -1.37
CA GLY A 14 -7.45 -0.19 -1.03
C GLY A 14 -6.07 -0.56 -0.45
N GLY A 15 -4.99 0.05 -0.94
CA GLY A 15 -3.64 -0.19 -0.43
C GLY A 15 -3.46 0.27 1.01
N HIS A 16 -3.97 1.45 1.33
CA HIS A 16 -3.89 2.04 2.67
C HIS A 16 -4.72 1.25 3.69
N VAL A 17 -5.96 0.89 3.33
CA VAL A 17 -6.81 0.10 4.25
C VAL A 17 -6.23 -1.30 4.49
N ALA A 18 -5.52 -1.88 3.53
CA ALA A 18 -4.85 -3.17 3.69
C ALA A 18 -3.78 -3.15 4.81
N MET A 19 -3.18 -1.99 5.10
CA MET A 19 -2.29 -1.83 6.24
C MET A 19 -3.04 -1.74 7.57
N LEU A 20 -4.22 -1.12 7.59
CA LEU A 20 -4.96 -0.88 8.82
C LEU A 20 -5.80 -2.07 9.26
N LEU A 21 -6.44 -2.80 8.33
CA LEU A 21 -7.34 -3.90 8.67
C LEU A 21 -6.72 -4.95 9.59
N PRO A 22 -5.49 -5.46 9.36
CA PRO A 22 -4.87 -6.42 10.27
C PRO A 22 -4.66 -5.85 11.68
N VAL A 23 -4.34 -4.56 11.80
CA VAL A 23 -4.17 -3.87 13.09
C VAL A 23 -5.52 -3.74 13.80
N LEU A 24 -6.58 -3.39 13.07
CA LEU A 24 -7.92 -3.27 13.63
C LEU A 24 -8.48 -4.62 14.07
N ASP A 25 -8.18 -5.70 13.33
CA ASP A 25 -8.54 -7.06 13.73
C ASP A 25 -7.81 -7.48 15.00
N GLU A 26 -6.51 -7.17 15.10
CA GLU A 26 -5.71 -7.43 16.30
C GLU A 26 -6.25 -6.66 17.52
N LEU A 27 -6.48 -5.35 17.38
CA LEU A 27 -7.03 -4.52 18.46
C LEU A 27 -8.43 -4.97 18.89
N ARG A 28 -9.31 -5.33 17.93
CA ARG A 28 -10.65 -5.86 18.22
C ARG A 28 -10.58 -7.20 18.96
N GLY A 29 -9.61 -8.03 18.60
CA GLY A 29 -9.38 -9.31 19.29
C GLY A 29 -8.88 -9.14 20.72
N ARG A 30 -7.98 -8.18 20.96
CA ARG A 30 -7.44 -7.87 22.30
C ARG A 30 -8.46 -7.14 23.19
N HIS A 31 -9.23 -6.24 22.60
CA HIS A 31 -10.13 -5.32 23.29
C HIS A 31 -11.54 -5.34 22.67
N PRO A 32 -12.34 -6.37 22.90
CA PRO A 32 -13.68 -6.47 22.33
C PRO A 32 -14.66 -5.40 22.84
N ASP A 33 -14.32 -4.69 23.90
CA ASP A 33 -15.08 -3.58 24.50
C ASP A 33 -14.73 -2.20 23.90
N TRP A 34 -13.70 -2.10 23.04
CA TRP A 34 -13.36 -0.84 22.39
C TRP A 34 -14.34 -0.47 21.26
N ASP A 35 -14.70 0.81 21.13
CA ASP A 35 -15.44 1.34 20.00
C ASP A 35 -14.45 1.70 18.86
N ILE A 36 -14.20 0.75 17.98
CA ILE A 36 -13.29 0.92 16.85
C ILE A 36 -14.11 1.27 15.60
N ARG A 37 -13.91 2.48 15.08
CA ARG A 37 -14.58 3.00 13.87
C ARG A 37 -13.57 3.18 12.74
N LEU A 38 -14.00 2.86 11.52
CA LEU A 38 -13.19 3.00 10.31
C LEU A 38 -13.83 4.00 9.35
N LEU A 39 -13.15 5.11 9.07
CA LEU A 39 -13.47 6.01 7.96
C LEU A 39 -12.72 5.51 6.71
N ALA A 40 -13.43 4.82 5.82
CA ALA A 40 -12.85 4.24 4.61
C ALA A 40 -13.33 4.98 3.36
N LEU A 41 -12.39 5.51 2.59
CA LEU A 41 -12.66 6.36 1.44
C LEU A 41 -12.35 5.63 0.13
N THR A 42 -13.09 5.96 -0.92
CA THR A 42 -12.91 5.40 -2.27
C THR A 42 -12.93 3.85 -2.28
N THR A 43 -11.92 3.21 -2.84
CA THR A 43 -11.81 1.74 -2.90
C THR A 43 -11.54 1.08 -1.55
N ALA A 44 -11.15 1.84 -0.52
CA ALA A 44 -10.97 1.32 0.85
C ALA A 44 -12.26 0.73 1.42
N ARG A 45 -13.42 1.35 1.13
CA ARG A 45 -14.73 0.90 1.63
C ARG A 45 -15.09 -0.51 1.15
N ARG A 46 -14.80 -0.82 -0.13
CA ARG A 46 -15.02 -2.17 -0.67
C ARG A 46 -14.13 -3.19 0.01
N ALA A 47 -12.85 -2.88 0.17
CA ALA A 47 -11.89 -3.76 0.82
C ALA A 47 -12.23 -3.98 2.31
N ALA A 48 -12.64 -2.94 3.03
CA ALA A 48 -13.11 -3.04 4.42
C ALA A 48 -14.31 -3.98 4.54
N ARG A 49 -15.33 -3.78 3.69
CA ARG A 49 -16.52 -4.64 3.68
C ARG A 49 -16.19 -6.10 3.38
N ALA A 50 -15.30 -6.36 2.41
CA ALA A 50 -14.85 -7.71 2.09
C ALA A 50 -14.12 -8.38 3.28
N ALA A 51 -13.51 -7.60 4.17
CA ALA A 51 -12.88 -8.05 5.41
C ALA A 51 -13.82 -8.08 6.62
N GLY A 52 -15.13 -7.84 6.44
CA GLY A 52 -16.12 -7.85 7.53
C GLY A 52 -16.12 -6.62 8.42
N TRP A 53 -15.62 -5.47 7.90
CA TRP A 53 -15.65 -4.19 8.59
C TRP A 53 -16.71 -3.26 8.02
N ASP A 54 -17.60 -2.78 8.87
CA ASP A 54 -18.42 -1.61 8.55
C ASP A 54 -17.56 -0.36 8.54
N SER A 55 -17.90 0.59 7.67
CA SER A 55 -17.12 1.81 7.54
C SER A 55 -17.99 3.05 7.38
N LEU A 56 -17.53 4.12 7.98
CA LEU A 56 -18.02 5.47 7.72
C LEU A 56 -17.52 5.95 6.36
N GLY A 57 -18.28 6.83 5.74
CA GLY A 57 -17.91 7.61 4.58
C GLY A 57 -18.22 9.08 4.83
N TYR A 58 -17.87 9.94 3.90
CA TYR A 58 -18.21 11.37 4.00
C TYR A 58 -19.71 11.61 4.01
N GLU A 59 -20.47 10.83 3.22
CA GLU A 59 -21.92 10.90 3.18
C GLU A 59 -22.55 10.71 4.56
N SER A 60 -22.11 9.70 5.31
CA SER A 60 -22.62 9.41 6.65
C SER A 60 -22.22 10.46 7.71
N LEU A 61 -21.20 11.25 7.42
CA LEU A 61 -20.65 12.28 8.31
C LEU A 61 -21.10 13.70 7.95
N LEU A 62 -21.92 13.90 6.91
CA LEU A 62 -22.45 15.23 6.53
C LEU A 62 -23.25 15.92 7.64
N HIS A 63 -23.73 15.17 8.62
CA HIS A 63 -24.46 15.69 9.76
C HIS A 63 -23.63 16.62 10.68
N VAL A 64 -22.29 16.58 10.58
CA VAL A 64 -21.39 17.49 11.34
C VAL A 64 -21.35 18.91 10.76
N LEU A 65 -21.85 19.09 9.52
CA LEU A 65 -22.05 20.39 8.88
C LEU A 65 -23.44 20.93 9.22
N ASP A 66 -23.56 22.24 9.33
CA ASP A 66 -24.88 22.84 9.41
C ASP A 66 -25.68 22.64 8.09
N PRO A 67 -27.00 22.88 8.10
CA PRO A 67 -27.83 22.64 6.90
C PRO A 67 -27.36 23.39 5.66
N ALA A 68 -26.96 24.67 5.80
CA ALA A 68 -26.55 25.53 4.68
C ALA A 68 -25.16 25.10 4.13
N GLU A 69 -24.23 24.76 5.03
CA GLU A 69 -22.90 24.23 4.66
C GLU A 69 -23.01 22.89 3.92
N ARG A 70 -23.86 22.01 4.44
CA ARG A 70 -24.12 20.69 3.82
C ARG A 70 -24.71 20.85 2.42
N GLU A 71 -25.70 21.72 2.25
CA GLU A 71 -26.28 21.99 0.93
C GLU A 71 -25.25 22.54 -0.04
N LEU A 72 -24.42 23.50 0.41
CA LEU A 72 -23.32 24.04 -0.40
C LEU A 72 -22.31 22.97 -0.77
N ALA A 73 -21.89 22.15 0.18
CA ALA A 73 -20.96 21.04 -0.08
C ALA A 73 -21.54 20.08 -1.12
N LEU A 74 -22.80 19.65 -0.99
CA LEU A 74 -23.43 18.74 -1.95
C LEU A 74 -23.53 19.34 -3.36
N ARG A 75 -23.88 20.63 -3.51
CA ARG A 75 -23.88 21.31 -4.81
C ARG A 75 -22.48 21.30 -5.45
N LEU A 76 -21.45 21.69 -4.70
CA LEU A 76 -20.06 21.67 -5.18
C LEU A 76 -19.62 20.26 -5.60
N GLY A 77 -20.05 19.25 -4.86
CA GLY A 77 -19.76 17.85 -5.19
C GLY A 77 -20.44 17.40 -6.48
N GLN A 78 -21.68 17.79 -6.71
CA GLN A 78 -22.43 17.50 -7.94
C GLN A 78 -21.75 18.13 -9.15
N GLU A 79 -21.34 19.41 -9.03
CA GLU A 79 -20.60 20.12 -10.10
C GLU A 79 -19.29 19.41 -10.47
N MET A 80 -18.61 18.82 -9.48
CA MET A 80 -17.32 18.13 -9.67
C MET A 80 -17.45 16.67 -10.05
N GLN A 81 -18.62 16.05 -9.97
CA GLN A 81 -18.79 14.61 -10.16
C GLN A 81 -18.53 14.16 -11.61
N ALA A 82 -18.79 15.01 -12.60
CA ALA A 82 -18.51 14.73 -14.00
C ALA A 82 -17.01 14.42 -14.20
N GLY A 83 -16.68 13.23 -14.71
CA GLY A 83 -15.31 12.76 -14.90
C GLY A 83 -14.59 12.25 -13.63
N ASN A 84 -15.26 12.25 -12.46
CA ASN A 84 -14.69 11.80 -11.18
C ASN A 84 -15.43 10.58 -10.57
N SER A 85 -16.14 9.82 -11.36
CA SER A 85 -16.82 8.60 -10.92
C SER A 85 -15.88 7.39 -10.90
N HIS A 86 -16.13 6.47 -9.97
CA HIS A 86 -15.44 5.18 -9.91
C HIS A 86 -16.50 4.09 -9.67
N PRO A 87 -16.47 2.95 -10.38
CA PRO A 87 -17.53 1.93 -10.28
C PRO A 87 -17.69 1.34 -8.88
N ASP A 88 -16.64 1.34 -8.08
CA ASP A 88 -16.64 0.81 -6.71
C ASP A 88 -17.08 1.83 -5.64
N VAL A 89 -17.42 3.06 -6.01
CA VAL A 89 -17.80 4.12 -5.09
C VAL A 89 -19.21 4.60 -5.40
N ALA A 90 -20.10 4.60 -4.41
CA ALA A 90 -21.46 5.09 -4.59
C ALA A 90 -21.46 6.56 -5.07
N PRO A 91 -22.34 6.93 -6.02
CA PRO A 91 -22.40 8.31 -6.52
C PRO A 91 -22.60 9.34 -5.40
N SER A 92 -23.46 9.06 -4.41
CA SER A 92 -23.69 9.92 -3.24
C SER A 92 -22.43 10.11 -2.39
N GLU A 93 -21.65 9.06 -2.16
CA GLU A 93 -20.38 9.16 -1.45
C GLU A 93 -19.33 9.96 -2.26
N SER A 94 -19.30 9.80 -3.59
CA SER A 94 -18.44 10.61 -4.46
C SER A 94 -18.79 12.08 -4.39
N VAL A 95 -20.09 12.43 -4.43
CA VAL A 95 -20.58 13.81 -4.26
C VAL A 95 -20.21 14.37 -2.89
N ALA A 96 -20.44 13.62 -1.82
CA ALA A 96 -20.09 14.04 -0.47
C ALA A 96 -18.58 14.27 -0.31
N TYR A 97 -17.74 13.33 -0.80
CA TYR A 97 -16.29 13.45 -0.74
C TYR A 97 -15.78 14.68 -1.52
N LEU A 98 -16.19 14.84 -2.78
CA LEU A 98 -15.76 15.97 -3.61
C LEU A 98 -16.24 17.29 -3.04
N GLY A 99 -17.51 17.33 -2.63
CA GLY A 99 -18.14 18.55 -2.15
C GLY A 99 -17.60 19.03 -0.82
N VAL A 100 -17.44 18.18 0.16
CA VAL A 100 -16.84 18.53 1.45
C VAL A 100 -15.41 19.05 1.27
N ASN A 101 -14.61 18.43 0.42
CA ASN A 101 -13.25 18.89 0.15
C ASN A 101 -13.24 20.26 -0.54
N ALA A 102 -14.11 20.47 -1.53
CA ALA A 102 -14.26 21.78 -2.19
C ALA A 102 -14.78 22.86 -1.23
N TRP A 103 -15.73 22.52 -0.37
CA TRP A 103 -16.23 23.38 0.68
C TRP A 103 -15.11 23.79 1.65
N CYS A 104 -14.32 22.84 2.17
CA CYS A 104 -13.18 23.15 3.03
C CYS A 104 -12.18 24.07 2.34
N LEU A 105 -11.86 23.81 1.08
CA LEU A 105 -10.91 24.61 0.31
C LEU A 105 -11.42 26.05 0.12
N ARG A 106 -12.73 26.21 -0.16
CA ARG A 106 -13.35 27.55 -0.25
C ARG A 106 -13.39 28.30 1.08
N ARG A 107 -13.61 27.60 2.17
CA ARG A 107 -13.56 28.16 3.53
C ARG A 107 -12.16 28.68 3.87
N GLN A 108 -11.14 27.90 3.48
CA GLN A 108 -9.74 28.22 3.79
C GLN A 108 -9.18 29.34 2.91
N LEU A 109 -9.48 29.37 1.61
CA LEU A 109 -8.83 30.21 0.62
C LEU A 109 -9.73 31.29 0.00
N GLY A 110 -11.04 31.20 0.25
CA GLY A 110 -12.04 31.98 -0.49
C GLY A 110 -12.40 31.31 -1.84
N ALA A 111 -13.52 31.76 -2.44
CA ALA A 111 -14.08 31.08 -3.61
C ALA A 111 -13.18 31.14 -4.85
N GLN A 112 -12.57 32.29 -5.12
CA GLN A 112 -11.75 32.51 -6.33
C GLN A 112 -10.45 31.69 -6.29
N GLU A 113 -9.72 31.77 -5.19
CA GLU A 113 -8.46 31.05 -5.02
C GLU A 113 -8.68 29.52 -4.95
N ALA A 114 -9.75 29.07 -4.29
CA ALA A 114 -10.14 27.67 -4.30
C ALA A 114 -10.39 27.14 -5.73
N ALA A 115 -11.09 27.92 -6.56
CA ALA A 115 -11.32 27.55 -7.96
C ALA A 115 -10.00 27.47 -8.75
N ARG A 116 -9.05 28.38 -8.52
CA ARG A 116 -7.71 28.32 -9.14
C ARG A 116 -6.96 27.06 -8.72
N VAL A 117 -6.91 26.76 -7.42
CA VAL A 117 -6.24 25.54 -6.90
C VAL A 117 -6.86 24.28 -7.48
N LEU A 118 -8.18 24.21 -7.59
CA LEU A 118 -8.88 23.07 -8.17
C LEU A 118 -8.56 22.91 -9.68
N ALA A 119 -8.49 24.01 -10.41
CA ALA A 119 -8.13 23.99 -11.84
C ALA A 119 -6.67 23.52 -12.06
N GLU A 120 -5.73 23.97 -11.23
CA GLU A 120 -4.30 23.67 -11.36
C GLU A 120 -3.92 22.30 -10.78
N ARG A 121 -4.47 21.91 -9.64
CA ARG A 121 -4.06 20.75 -8.86
C ARG A 121 -5.11 19.65 -8.74
N GLY A 122 -6.33 19.91 -9.16
CA GLY A 122 -7.46 19.01 -9.02
C GLY A 122 -7.60 18.54 -7.56
N ARG A 123 -7.86 17.23 -7.37
CA ARG A 123 -8.00 16.61 -6.06
C ARG A 123 -6.72 16.59 -5.22
N GLN A 124 -5.55 16.89 -5.80
CA GLN A 124 -4.31 17.02 -5.05
C GLN A 124 -4.30 18.27 -4.15
N GLY A 125 -5.17 19.25 -4.43
CA GLY A 125 -5.39 20.44 -3.59
C GLY A 125 -6.27 20.17 -2.36
N PHE A 126 -6.86 19.01 -2.20
CA PHE A 126 -7.77 18.70 -1.10
C PHE A 126 -7.06 18.59 0.24
N HIS A 127 -7.60 19.26 1.25
CA HIS A 127 -7.15 19.19 2.63
C HIS A 127 -8.31 19.50 3.60
N PRO A 128 -9.17 18.53 3.92
CA PRO A 128 -10.45 18.74 4.61
C PRO A 128 -10.29 18.89 6.13
N ARG A 129 -9.38 19.78 6.56
CA ARG A 129 -9.00 19.96 7.96
C ARG A 129 -10.17 20.38 8.85
N GLU A 130 -10.96 21.39 8.42
CA GLU A 130 -12.11 21.89 9.17
C GLU A 130 -13.20 20.81 9.35
N PHE A 131 -13.46 20.04 8.28
CA PHE A 131 -14.43 18.95 8.36
C PHE A 131 -13.97 17.85 9.34
N LEU A 132 -12.70 17.46 9.29
CA LEU A 132 -12.16 16.44 10.19
C LEU A 132 -12.12 16.91 11.64
N ASP A 133 -11.87 18.19 11.91
CA ASP A 133 -11.99 18.75 13.26
C ASP A 133 -13.40 18.54 13.81
N ARG A 134 -14.44 18.85 13.02
CA ARG A 134 -15.83 18.64 13.43
C ARG A 134 -16.18 17.16 13.61
N VAL A 135 -15.68 16.30 12.73
CA VAL A 135 -15.86 14.84 12.85
C VAL A 135 -15.24 14.33 14.15
N LEU A 136 -14.00 14.73 14.47
CA LEU A 136 -13.33 14.30 15.69
C LEU A 136 -14.04 14.81 16.94
N ARG A 137 -14.55 16.05 16.94
CA ARG A 137 -15.38 16.57 18.06
C ARG A 137 -16.68 15.78 18.23
N ALA A 138 -17.31 15.34 17.14
CA ALA A 138 -18.54 14.56 17.18
C ALA A 138 -18.30 13.12 17.64
N LEU A 139 -17.27 12.46 17.11
CA LEU A 139 -16.96 11.06 17.42
C LEU A 139 -16.18 10.89 18.73
N ARG A 140 -15.42 11.93 19.14
CA ARG A 140 -14.59 11.97 20.36
C ARG A 140 -13.70 10.73 20.50
N PRO A 141 -12.85 10.41 19.52
CA PRO A 141 -11.93 9.30 19.65
C PRO A 141 -10.83 9.60 20.67
N ASP A 142 -10.34 8.57 21.37
CA ASP A 142 -9.18 8.63 22.26
C ASP A 142 -7.86 8.46 21.46
N LEU A 143 -7.93 7.93 20.21
CA LEU A 143 -6.80 7.74 19.31
C LEU A 143 -7.25 7.86 17.86
N VAL A 144 -6.45 8.53 17.03
CA VAL A 144 -6.58 8.52 15.57
C VAL A 144 -5.46 7.67 14.95
N LEU A 145 -5.84 6.62 14.22
CA LEU A 145 -4.94 5.75 13.47
C LEU A 145 -5.09 6.02 11.98
N SER A 146 -4.00 6.29 11.26
CA SER A 146 -4.06 6.51 9.81
C SER A 146 -2.85 5.93 9.09
N THR A 147 -2.76 6.18 7.80
CA THR A 147 -1.55 5.93 7.01
C THR A 147 -0.90 7.24 6.55
N ASN A 148 -0.19 7.23 5.45
CA ASN A 148 0.63 8.36 4.99
C ASN A 148 -0.01 9.23 3.90
N SER A 149 -1.26 9.00 3.52
CA SER A 149 -1.92 9.79 2.46
C SER A 149 -1.93 11.30 2.78
N PRO A 150 -1.69 12.16 1.80
CA PRO A 150 -1.52 13.60 2.03
C PRO A 150 -2.83 14.40 2.14
N ARG A 151 -3.98 13.76 2.10
CA ARG A 151 -5.28 14.43 2.10
C ARG A 151 -6.04 14.20 3.39
N THR A 152 -7.08 13.38 3.34
CA THR A 152 -7.96 13.12 4.49
C THR A 152 -7.21 12.56 5.69
N GLU A 153 -6.27 11.65 5.47
CA GLU A 153 -5.48 11.04 6.54
C GLU A 153 -4.58 12.06 7.23
N GLN A 154 -3.87 12.88 6.44
CA GLN A 154 -3.07 13.98 6.99
C GLN A 154 -3.97 14.97 7.75
N ALA A 155 -5.09 15.38 7.17
CA ALA A 155 -6.03 16.30 7.80
C ALA A 155 -6.59 15.74 9.12
N ALA A 156 -6.83 14.42 9.20
CA ALA A 156 -7.27 13.76 10.44
C ALA A 156 -6.21 13.81 11.55
N LEU A 157 -4.95 13.50 11.22
CA LEU A 157 -3.85 13.57 12.18
C LEU A 157 -3.58 15.00 12.66
N GLU A 158 -3.66 15.99 11.75
CA GLU A 158 -3.51 17.39 12.10
C GLU A 158 -4.66 17.89 12.98
N ALA A 159 -5.91 17.46 12.69
CA ALA A 159 -7.06 17.77 13.51
C ALA A 159 -6.96 17.12 14.90
N ALA A 160 -6.53 15.87 14.96
CA ALA A 160 -6.31 15.16 16.20
C ALA A 160 -5.31 15.88 17.10
N ARG A 161 -4.17 16.30 16.54
CA ARG A 161 -3.14 17.04 17.28
C ARG A 161 -3.69 18.34 17.91
N ASP A 162 -4.46 19.13 17.15
CA ASP A 162 -4.99 20.40 17.66
C ASP A 162 -6.05 20.19 18.74
N LEU A 163 -6.68 19.01 18.76
CA LEU A 163 -7.63 18.60 19.80
C LEU A 163 -6.98 17.86 20.97
N GLY A 164 -5.66 17.68 20.95
CA GLY A 164 -4.95 16.92 21.97
C GLY A 164 -5.23 15.42 21.92
N ILE A 165 -5.70 14.90 20.79
CA ILE A 165 -5.95 13.48 20.58
C ILE A 165 -4.68 12.84 20.00
N PRO A 166 -4.14 11.77 20.61
CA PRO A 166 -2.98 11.07 20.08
C PRO A 166 -3.19 10.59 18.64
N GLY A 167 -2.15 10.74 17.81
CA GLY A 167 -2.16 10.31 16.42
C GLY A 167 -1.08 9.26 16.13
N LEU A 168 -1.45 8.14 15.50
CA LEU A 168 -0.55 7.12 15.01
C LEU A 168 -0.65 7.00 13.49
N ALA A 169 0.49 6.96 12.79
CA ALA A 169 0.52 6.69 11.36
C ALA A 169 1.30 5.41 11.05
N VAL A 170 0.78 4.61 10.09
CA VAL A 170 1.49 3.46 9.50
C VAL A 170 1.98 3.86 8.11
N LEU A 171 3.29 3.75 7.87
CA LEU A 171 3.96 4.24 6.68
C LEU A 171 4.31 3.08 5.74
N ASP A 172 3.88 3.17 4.47
CA ASP A 172 4.24 2.21 3.41
C ASP A 172 5.37 2.70 2.49
N LEU A 173 5.79 3.96 2.67
CA LEU A 173 6.81 4.62 1.88
C LEU A 173 8.21 4.40 2.48
N PHE A 174 9.24 4.67 1.66
CA PHE A 174 10.63 4.62 2.09
C PHE A 174 11.10 5.89 2.79
N ALA A 175 10.28 6.94 2.82
CA ALA A 175 10.60 8.26 3.37
C ALA A 175 11.94 8.83 2.85
N GLN A 176 12.20 8.66 1.55
CA GLN A 176 13.41 9.14 0.90
C GLN A 176 13.52 10.68 0.95
N PRO A 177 14.70 11.26 0.75
CA PRO A 177 14.86 12.70 0.63
C PRO A 177 13.88 13.29 -0.40
N GLY A 178 13.13 14.33 0.01
CA GLY A 178 12.10 14.95 -0.82
C GLY A 178 10.70 14.31 -0.72
N ASP A 179 10.54 13.24 0.05
CA ASP A 179 9.23 12.66 0.32
C ASP A 179 8.33 13.66 1.07
N PRO A 180 7.12 13.97 0.55
CA PRO A 180 6.21 14.93 1.20
C PRO A 180 5.80 14.53 2.62
N PHE A 181 5.72 13.22 2.93
CA PHE A 181 5.43 12.77 4.30
C PHE A 181 6.58 13.11 5.24
N ALA A 182 7.82 12.81 4.83
CA ALA A 182 9.00 13.10 5.64
C ALA A 182 9.18 14.60 5.90
N ALA A 183 8.77 15.45 4.96
CA ALA A 183 8.84 16.91 5.05
C ALA A 183 7.71 17.56 5.86
N ARG A 184 6.74 16.80 6.40
CA ARG A 184 5.58 17.35 7.15
C ARG A 184 6.03 18.12 8.38
N LYS A 185 5.46 19.32 8.56
CA LYS A 185 5.66 20.14 9.78
C LYS A 185 4.85 19.60 10.97
N ILE A 186 3.62 19.15 10.70
CA ILE A 186 2.74 18.54 11.70
C ILE A 186 2.93 17.03 11.59
N ARG A 187 3.50 16.44 12.62
CA ARG A 187 3.87 15.02 12.69
C ARG A 187 2.97 14.31 13.67
N PRO A 188 2.57 13.04 13.41
CA PRO A 188 1.86 12.23 14.39
C PRO A 188 2.70 11.97 15.65
N ASP A 189 2.08 11.58 16.73
CA ASP A 189 2.78 11.25 17.99
C ASP A 189 3.60 9.97 17.84
N ARG A 190 3.15 9.06 16.99
CA ARG A 190 3.87 7.83 16.62
C ARG A 190 3.79 7.57 15.13
N VAL A 191 4.90 7.11 14.54
CA VAL A 191 4.91 6.56 13.19
C VAL A 191 5.50 5.16 13.21
N CYS A 192 4.74 4.21 12.64
CA CYS A 192 5.16 2.83 12.45
C CYS A 192 5.75 2.67 11.06
N VAL A 193 6.98 2.20 10.98
CA VAL A 193 7.72 2.10 9.72
C VAL A 193 8.10 0.65 9.40
N LEU A 194 8.29 0.40 8.11
CA LEU A 194 8.53 -0.92 7.56
C LEU A 194 9.87 -1.54 8.02
N ALA A 195 10.93 -0.72 8.13
CA ALA A 195 12.28 -1.19 8.42
C ALA A 195 13.18 -0.07 8.93
N ASP A 196 14.35 -0.44 9.51
CA ASP A 196 15.36 0.51 10.01
C ASP A 196 15.79 1.53 8.95
N ALA A 197 15.89 1.13 7.68
CA ALA A 197 16.22 2.05 6.60
C ALA A 197 15.21 3.20 6.45
N VAL A 198 13.93 2.96 6.74
CA VAL A 198 12.90 4.02 6.73
C VAL A 198 13.03 4.91 7.95
N ARG A 199 13.33 4.33 9.11
CA ARG A 199 13.67 5.08 10.34
C ARG A 199 14.85 6.01 10.09
N ASP A 200 15.94 5.49 9.52
CA ASP A 200 17.14 6.28 9.21
C ASP A 200 16.83 7.47 8.30
N ASN A 201 16.00 7.27 7.27
CA ASN A 201 15.55 8.33 6.37
C ASN A 201 14.72 9.40 7.10
N LEU A 202 13.81 8.99 8.00
CA LEU A 202 13.03 9.93 8.81
C LEU A 202 13.93 10.71 9.79
N LEU A 203 14.90 10.06 10.44
CA LEU A 203 15.88 10.72 11.30
C LEU A 203 16.68 11.76 10.51
N ALA A 204 17.13 11.41 9.30
CA ALA A 204 17.81 12.34 8.39
C ALA A 204 16.92 13.53 7.97
N ALA A 205 15.58 13.33 7.92
CA ALA A 205 14.60 14.39 7.70
C ALA A 205 14.24 15.18 8.99
N GLY A 206 14.95 14.95 10.09
CA GLY A 206 14.80 15.67 11.35
C GLY A 206 13.59 15.20 12.20
N TRP A 207 13.17 13.94 12.05
CA TRP A 207 12.18 13.36 12.96
C TRP A 207 12.83 12.94 14.28
N ASP A 208 12.05 13.00 15.35
CA ASP A 208 12.44 12.51 16.66
C ASP A 208 12.36 10.98 16.69
N ASP A 209 13.44 10.32 17.10
CA ASP A 209 13.53 8.87 17.22
C ASP A 209 12.46 8.29 18.15
N ALA A 210 12.13 8.99 19.22
CA ALA A 210 11.10 8.58 20.17
C ALA A 210 9.71 8.43 19.55
N ARG A 211 9.48 9.05 18.36
CA ARG A 211 8.23 8.93 17.61
C ARG A 211 8.22 7.81 16.57
N ILE A 212 9.34 7.15 16.33
CA ILE A 212 9.49 6.16 15.25
C ILE A 212 9.53 4.76 15.83
N ALA A 213 8.64 3.89 15.40
CA ALA A 213 8.65 2.47 15.75
C ALA A 213 8.85 1.61 14.47
N VAL A 214 9.85 0.73 14.48
CA VAL A 214 10.08 -0.22 13.39
C VAL A 214 9.24 -1.45 13.62
N THR A 215 8.06 -1.51 12.99
CA THR A 215 7.06 -2.56 13.19
C THR A 215 6.95 -3.53 12.03
N GLY A 216 7.36 -3.14 10.82
CA GLY A 216 6.98 -3.80 9.58
C GLY A 216 5.74 -3.16 8.95
N ASN A 217 5.26 -3.76 7.85
CA ASN A 217 4.03 -3.32 7.18
C ASN A 217 2.92 -4.37 7.36
N PRO A 218 1.82 -4.06 8.06
CA PRO A 218 0.74 -5.02 8.30
C PRO A 218 0.06 -5.54 7.01
N ALA A 219 0.14 -4.82 5.89
CA ALA A 219 -0.35 -5.32 4.60
C ALA A 219 0.35 -6.61 4.15
N PHE A 220 1.54 -6.89 4.70
CA PHE A 220 2.31 -8.10 4.38
C PHE A 220 2.09 -9.26 5.37
N ASP A 221 1.26 -9.08 6.37
CA ASP A 221 1.04 -10.07 7.43
C ASP A 221 0.43 -11.37 6.90
N ALA A 222 -0.20 -11.34 5.73
CA ALA A 222 -0.65 -12.55 5.04
C ALA A 222 0.50 -13.56 4.79
N LEU A 223 1.76 -13.10 4.67
CA LEU A 223 2.95 -13.94 4.55
C LEU A 223 3.23 -14.78 5.82
N HIS A 224 2.75 -14.31 6.97
CA HIS A 224 2.97 -14.92 8.28
C HIS A 224 1.74 -15.65 8.83
N ARG A 225 0.61 -15.66 8.09
CA ARG A 225 -0.60 -16.38 8.52
C ARG A 225 -0.32 -17.85 8.71
N ARG A 226 -0.95 -18.43 9.74
CA ARG A 226 -0.94 -19.88 9.93
C ARG A 226 -1.45 -20.55 8.64
N GLY A 227 -0.69 -21.54 8.14
CA GLY A 227 -1.03 -22.25 6.90
C GLY A 227 -0.58 -21.57 5.60
N ALA A 228 0.02 -20.36 5.63
CA ALA A 228 0.47 -19.69 4.41
C ALA A 228 1.54 -20.51 3.64
N ARG A 229 2.47 -21.13 4.37
CA ARG A 229 3.49 -22.01 3.77
C ARG A 229 2.88 -23.29 3.20
N GLU A 230 1.91 -23.87 3.87
CA GLU A 230 1.17 -25.05 3.41
C GLU A 230 0.39 -24.75 2.12
N GLN A 231 -0.21 -23.56 2.02
CA GLN A 231 -0.86 -23.08 0.80
C GLN A 231 0.14 -22.93 -0.36
N ALA A 232 1.32 -22.38 -0.10
CA ALA A 232 2.39 -22.27 -1.09
C ALA A 232 2.87 -23.65 -1.58
N LEU A 233 3.04 -24.61 -0.67
CA LEU A 233 3.36 -25.99 -1.04
C LEU A 233 2.22 -26.67 -1.81
N ALA A 234 0.98 -26.39 -1.48
CA ALA A 234 -0.19 -26.88 -2.22
C ALA A 234 -0.21 -26.34 -3.66
N LEU A 235 0.17 -25.05 -3.86
CA LEU A 235 0.34 -24.49 -5.20
C LEU A 235 1.42 -25.23 -5.99
N ARG A 236 2.60 -25.48 -5.41
CA ARG A 236 3.66 -26.25 -6.08
C ARG A 236 3.20 -27.64 -6.48
N ARG A 237 2.46 -28.36 -5.60
CA ARG A 237 1.89 -29.67 -5.90
C ARG A 237 0.87 -29.60 -7.05
N ARG A 238 0.00 -28.59 -7.06
CA ARG A 238 -0.99 -28.37 -8.14
C ARG A 238 -0.28 -28.14 -9.49
N TRP A 239 0.78 -27.34 -9.52
CA TRP A 239 1.58 -27.16 -10.74
C TRP A 239 2.33 -28.42 -11.15
N ALA A 240 2.87 -29.18 -10.20
CA ALA A 240 3.51 -30.47 -10.50
C ALA A 240 2.53 -31.45 -11.19
N GLN A 241 1.29 -31.54 -10.69
CA GLN A 241 0.24 -32.33 -11.31
C GLN A 241 -0.13 -31.82 -12.70
N ARG A 242 -0.28 -30.50 -12.86
CA ARG A 242 -0.62 -29.88 -14.14
C ARG A 242 0.45 -30.08 -15.21
N TRP A 243 1.71 -29.97 -14.83
CA TRP A 243 2.85 -30.10 -15.75
C TRP A 243 3.36 -31.53 -15.91
N GLY A 244 2.88 -32.48 -15.10
CA GLY A 244 3.34 -33.87 -15.10
C GLY A 244 4.80 -34.02 -14.65
N ARG A 245 5.35 -33.03 -13.94
CA ARG A 245 6.72 -32.98 -13.43
C ARG A 245 6.86 -32.10 -12.20
N ASP A 246 7.91 -32.28 -11.41
CA ASP A 246 8.25 -31.35 -10.35
C ASP A 246 8.55 -29.96 -10.93
N PRO A 247 8.04 -28.87 -10.34
CA PRO A 247 8.36 -27.49 -10.74
C PRO A 247 9.88 -27.17 -10.71
N GLY A 248 10.64 -27.88 -9.89
CA GLY A 248 12.07 -27.62 -9.72
C GLY A 248 12.32 -26.23 -9.13
N ARG A 249 13.26 -25.49 -9.71
CA ARG A 249 13.51 -24.08 -9.35
C ARG A 249 12.41 -23.20 -9.90
N LEU A 250 11.61 -22.61 -9.00
CA LEU A 250 10.45 -21.81 -9.36
C LEU A 250 10.78 -20.31 -9.29
N VAL A 251 10.67 -19.62 -10.42
CA VAL A 251 10.81 -18.17 -10.51
C VAL A 251 9.43 -17.52 -10.58
N LEU A 252 9.18 -16.52 -9.74
CA LEU A 252 8.03 -15.63 -9.86
C LEU A 252 8.48 -14.35 -10.55
N LEU A 253 7.92 -14.09 -11.73
CA LEU A 253 8.02 -12.80 -12.41
C LEU A 253 6.79 -11.97 -12.07
N ALA A 254 6.96 -10.91 -11.28
CA ALA A 254 5.87 -10.00 -10.93
C ALA A 254 6.11 -8.63 -11.55
N THR A 255 5.27 -8.23 -12.50
CA THR A 255 5.46 -7.02 -13.30
C THR A 255 4.36 -5.99 -13.08
N GLN A 256 4.68 -4.75 -13.45
CA GLN A 256 3.75 -3.62 -13.49
C GLN A 256 4.02 -2.77 -14.74
N PRO A 257 3.03 -1.99 -15.22
CA PRO A 257 3.32 -0.98 -16.22
C PRO A 257 4.15 0.16 -15.62
N GLU A 258 5.04 0.72 -16.41
CA GLU A 258 5.77 1.93 -16.03
C GLU A 258 4.83 3.14 -16.10
N ALA A 259 4.67 3.86 -14.99
CA ALA A 259 3.74 5.00 -14.92
C ALA A 259 4.16 6.16 -15.84
N GLN A 260 5.48 6.37 -16.01
CA GLN A 260 6.08 7.43 -16.82
C GLN A 260 7.42 6.94 -17.37
N ALA A 261 7.83 7.47 -18.52
CA ALA A 261 9.17 7.28 -19.05
C ALA A 261 10.22 8.03 -18.22
N HIS A 262 11.50 7.65 -18.34
CA HIS A 262 12.64 8.35 -17.77
C HIS A 262 13.68 8.59 -18.89
N PRO A 263 14.34 9.77 -18.96
CA PRO A 263 15.30 10.06 -20.05
C PRO A 263 16.44 9.05 -20.17
N ASP A 264 16.93 8.54 -19.04
CA ASP A 264 18.04 7.59 -18.97
C ASP A 264 17.57 6.12 -19.06
N SER A 265 16.28 5.86 -19.24
CA SER A 265 15.77 4.50 -19.45
C SER A 265 15.55 4.24 -20.95
N PRO A 266 15.94 3.08 -21.46
CA PRO A 266 15.56 2.68 -22.82
C PRO A 266 14.07 2.31 -22.93
N TRP A 267 13.34 2.29 -21.82
CA TRP A 267 11.97 1.81 -21.77
C TRP A 267 10.97 2.96 -21.68
N PRO A 268 9.91 2.95 -22.52
CA PRO A 268 8.84 3.93 -22.44
C PRO A 268 7.92 3.69 -21.22
N ALA A 269 6.99 4.60 -20.98
CA ALA A 269 5.84 4.35 -20.14
C ALA A 269 4.97 3.22 -20.69
N GLY A 270 4.20 2.55 -19.83
CA GLY A 270 3.32 1.44 -20.20
C GLY A 270 3.93 0.06 -20.01
N ASP A 271 3.52 -0.91 -20.81
CA ASP A 271 3.76 -2.33 -20.58
C ASP A 271 5.02 -2.89 -21.29
N ALA A 272 5.74 -2.08 -22.06
CA ALA A 272 6.84 -2.54 -22.92
C ALA A 272 7.93 -3.30 -22.13
N LEU A 273 8.39 -2.75 -20.99
CA LEU A 273 9.37 -3.42 -20.14
C LEU A 273 8.80 -4.70 -19.53
N ALA A 274 7.56 -4.68 -19.05
CA ALA A 274 6.91 -5.84 -18.44
C ALA A 274 6.83 -7.03 -19.43
N LEU A 275 6.47 -6.75 -20.68
CA LEU A 275 6.41 -7.76 -21.75
C LEU A 275 7.79 -8.27 -22.13
N ALA A 276 8.78 -7.39 -22.22
CA ALA A 276 10.16 -7.78 -22.51
C ALA A 276 10.77 -8.65 -21.40
N MET A 277 10.48 -8.33 -20.13
CA MET A 277 10.86 -9.16 -18.98
C MET A 277 10.24 -10.55 -19.06
N GLU A 278 8.93 -10.62 -19.40
CA GLU A 278 8.27 -11.92 -19.61
C GLU A 278 8.91 -12.72 -20.73
N ALA A 279 9.16 -12.12 -21.89
CA ALA A 279 9.82 -12.78 -23.01
C ALA A 279 11.20 -13.29 -22.64
N SER A 280 12.02 -12.50 -21.96
CA SER A 280 13.36 -12.90 -21.49
C SER A 280 13.29 -14.05 -20.47
N ALA A 281 12.38 -13.99 -19.48
CA ALA A 281 12.21 -15.03 -18.49
C ALA A 281 11.69 -16.35 -19.11
N ARG A 282 10.81 -16.28 -20.11
CA ARG A 282 10.35 -17.46 -20.87
C ARG A 282 11.49 -18.10 -21.65
N ALA A 283 12.27 -17.33 -22.39
CA ALA A 283 13.44 -17.84 -23.11
C ALA A 283 14.48 -18.45 -22.18
N TRP A 284 14.65 -17.88 -20.98
CA TRP A 284 15.54 -18.42 -19.96
C TRP A 284 15.06 -19.79 -19.45
N VAL A 285 13.76 -19.95 -19.12
CA VAL A 285 13.23 -21.18 -18.54
C VAL A 285 13.16 -22.31 -19.57
N GLU A 286 12.90 -22.02 -20.85
CA GLU A 286 12.85 -22.99 -21.95
C GLU A 286 14.17 -23.77 -22.12
N GLN A 287 15.28 -23.14 -21.80
CA GLN A 287 16.62 -23.75 -21.83
C GLN A 287 16.97 -24.51 -20.56
N ARG A 288 16.07 -24.61 -19.57
CA ARG A 288 16.33 -25.15 -18.23
C ARG A 288 15.23 -26.09 -17.76
N PRO A 289 15.31 -27.41 -18.14
CA PRO A 289 14.24 -28.37 -17.81
C PRO A 289 13.95 -28.51 -16.31
N GLY A 290 14.91 -28.16 -15.44
CA GLY A 290 14.77 -28.18 -13.98
C GLY A 290 14.20 -26.86 -13.37
N ALA A 291 13.76 -25.93 -14.21
CA ALA A 291 13.19 -24.68 -13.76
C ALA A 291 11.74 -24.49 -14.22
N SER A 292 11.01 -23.61 -13.56
CA SER A 292 9.65 -23.20 -13.91
C SER A 292 9.46 -21.71 -13.65
N LEU A 293 8.54 -21.12 -14.40
CA LEU A 293 8.19 -19.70 -14.34
C LEU A 293 6.71 -19.52 -14.02
N VAL A 294 6.43 -18.67 -13.04
CA VAL A 294 5.09 -18.12 -12.82
C VAL A 294 5.12 -16.65 -13.17
N VAL A 295 4.23 -16.22 -14.08
CA VAL A 295 4.11 -14.83 -14.51
C VAL A 295 2.88 -14.21 -13.84
N ARG A 296 3.08 -13.08 -13.18
CA ARG A 296 2.02 -12.31 -12.52
C ARG A 296 2.09 -10.84 -12.94
N HIS A 297 1.17 -10.41 -13.75
CA HIS A 297 1.00 -8.99 -14.06
C HIS A 297 0.20 -8.27 -12.98
N HIS A 298 0.36 -6.94 -12.92
CA HIS A 298 -0.33 -6.10 -11.95
C HIS A 298 -1.86 -6.28 -11.98
N PRO A 299 -2.56 -6.36 -10.83
CA PRO A 299 -4.01 -6.65 -10.76
C PRO A 299 -4.89 -5.73 -11.61
N ASN A 300 -4.50 -4.47 -11.79
CA ASN A 300 -5.26 -3.51 -12.59
C ASN A 300 -4.92 -3.56 -14.10
N HIS A 301 -3.94 -4.37 -14.53
CA HIS A 301 -3.44 -4.39 -15.90
C HIS A 301 -3.45 -5.76 -16.58
N TRP A 302 -3.41 -6.87 -15.81
CA TRP A 302 -3.29 -8.22 -16.34
C TRP A 302 -4.29 -8.56 -17.46
N HIS A 303 -5.50 -8.01 -17.41
CA HIS A 303 -6.57 -8.24 -18.40
C HIS A 303 -6.37 -7.45 -19.70
N ARG A 304 -5.46 -6.48 -19.73
CA ARG A 304 -5.10 -5.67 -20.91
C ARG A 304 -3.88 -6.19 -21.63
N VAL A 305 -3.10 -7.04 -20.97
CA VAL A 305 -1.90 -7.63 -21.55
C VAL A 305 -2.32 -8.81 -22.41
N GLN A 306 -1.81 -8.88 -23.65
CA GLN A 306 -2.00 -10.05 -24.49
C GLN A 306 -1.30 -11.24 -23.84
N ARG A 307 -2.08 -12.16 -23.30
CA ARG A 307 -1.58 -13.32 -22.58
C ARG A 307 -0.87 -14.28 -23.52
N ALA A 308 0.41 -14.54 -23.30
CA ALA A 308 1.10 -15.67 -23.91
C ALA A 308 0.61 -17.00 -23.31
N ALA A 309 0.62 -18.06 -24.10
CA ALA A 309 0.12 -19.36 -23.67
C ALA A 309 0.95 -19.94 -22.52
N ASP A 310 0.30 -20.66 -21.63
CA ASP A 310 0.96 -21.52 -20.64
C ASP A 310 1.68 -22.66 -21.36
N THR A 311 2.79 -23.10 -20.80
CA THR A 311 3.57 -24.25 -21.30
C THR A 311 3.76 -25.29 -20.19
N ALA A 312 4.48 -26.36 -20.47
CA ALA A 312 4.86 -27.35 -19.45
C ALA A 312 5.83 -26.80 -18.37
N GLN A 313 6.29 -25.55 -18.50
CA GLN A 313 7.20 -24.89 -17.55
C GLN A 313 6.73 -23.49 -17.12
N VAL A 314 5.73 -22.93 -17.80
CA VAL A 314 5.26 -21.57 -17.56
C VAL A 314 3.79 -21.56 -17.21
N HIS A 315 3.47 -20.91 -16.11
CA HIS A 315 2.10 -20.65 -15.67
C HIS A 315 1.84 -19.15 -15.61
N PHE A 316 0.74 -18.72 -16.22
CA PHE A 316 0.24 -17.35 -16.07
C PHE A 316 -0.75 -17.29 -14.90
N SER A 317 -0.35 -16.62 -13.84
CA SER A 317 -1.16 -16.47 -12.63
C SER A 317 -2.18 -15.34 -12.76
N VAL A 318 -3.44 -15.65 -12.48
CA VAL A 318 -4.53 -14.67 -12.47
C VAL A 318 -4.74 -14.14 -11.05
N PRO A 319 -4.86 -12.81 -10.85
CA PRO A 319 -5.00 -12.20 -9.52
C PRO A 319 -6.19 -12.69 -8.70
N THR A 320 -7.28 -13.11 -9.34
CA THR A 320 -8.48 -13.63 -8.67
C THR A 320 -8.34 -15.07 -8.18
N ASP A 321 -7.41 -15.84 -8.75
CA ASP A 321 -7.33 -17.28 -8.55
C ASP A 321 -6.23 -17.68 -7.57
N GLU A 322 -5.19 -16.85 -7.48
CA GLU A 322 -4.00 -17.16 -6.68
C GLU A 322 -3.55 -15.92 -5.90
N ALA A 323 -3.48 -16.06 -4.59
CA ALA A 323 -3.00 -15.02 -3.70
C ALA A 323 -1.50 -14.76 -3.92
N ILE A 324 -1.10 -13.48 -3.96
CA ILE A 324 0.29 -13.10 -4.24
C ILE A 324 1.27 -13.61 -3.18
N GLU A 325 0.88 -13.61 -1.92
CA GLU A 325 1.68 -14.13 -0.81
C GLU A 325 1.97 -15.62 -0.95
N SER A 326 1.02 -16.40 -1.47
CA SER A 326 1.23 -17.82 -1.74
C SER A 326 2.20 -18.02 -2.90
N LEU A 327 2.16 -17.17 -3.93
CA LEU A 327 3.12 -17.18 -5.05
C LEU A 327 4.53 -16.83 -4.56
N VAL A 328 4.65 -15.76 -3.76
CA VAL A 328 5.93 -15.33 -3.17
C VAL A 328 6.53 -16.44 -2.31
N LEU A 329 5.74 -17.07 -1.44
CA LEU A 329 6.20 -18.16 -0.57
C LEU A 329 6.53 -19.43 -1.35
N ALA A 330 5.91 -19.66 -2.50
CA ALA A 330 6.21 -20.82 -3.37
C ALA A 330 7.47 -20.62 -4.21
N ALA A 331 7.89 -19.37 -4.48
CA ALA A 331 9.02 -19.06 -5.36
C ALA A 331 10.38 -19.29 -4.69
N ASP A 332 11.37 -19.71 -5.48
CA ASP A 332 12.78 -19.80 -5.10
C ASP A 332 13.52 -18.47 -5.40
N ALA A 333 13.03 -17.69 -6.38
CA ALA A 333 13.48 -16.33 -6.67
C ALA A 333 12.30 -15.49 -7.23
N VAL A 334 12.35 -14.18 -7.01
CA VAL A 334 11.34 -13.25 -7.49
C VAL A 334 11.99 -12.17 -8.35
N VAL A 335 11.45 -11.92 -9.53
CA VAL A 335 11.93 -10.90 -10.47
C VAL A 335 10.90 -9.79 -10.56
N VAL A 336 11.33 -8.55 -10.41
CA VAL A 336 10.48 -7.36 -10.43
C VAL A 336 11.14 -6.19 -11.15
N GLN A 337 10.34 -5.18 -11.47
CA GLN A 337 10.84 -3.81 -11.71
C GLN A 337 10.94 -3.09 -10.34
N THR A 338 9.85 -2.45 -9.91
CA THR A 338 9.73 -1.71 -8.64
C THR A 338 8.40 -2.00 -7.93
N THR A 339 7.73 -3.11 -8.29
CA THR A 339 6.45 -3.50 -7.66
C THR A 339 6.65 -3.90 -6.21
N THR A 340 5.67 -3.61 -5.37
CA THR A 340 5.65 -3.99 -3.93
C THR A 340 5.81 -5.50 -3.70
N VAL A 341 5.57 -6.34 -4.72
CA VAL A 341 5.83 -7.79 -4.64
C VAL A 341 7.30 -8.10 -4.35
N GLY A 342 8.23 -7.29 -4.88
CA GLY A 342 9.66 -7.44 -4.54
C GLY A 342 9.93 -7.18 -3.06
N LEU A 343 9.26 -6.18 -2.48
CA LEU A 343 9.36 -5.90 -1.05
C LEU A 343 8.73 -7.01 -0.20
N GLN A 344 7.55 -7.52 -0.59
CA GLN A 344 6.94 -8.69 0.04
C GLN A 344 7.86 -9.92 0.01
N ALA A 345 8.53 -10.15 -1.12
CA ALA A 345 9.49 -11.24 -1.28
C ALA A 345 10.71 -11.07 -0.35
N ALA A 346 11.26 -9.88 -0.25
CA ALA A 346 12.36 -9.58 0.67
C ALA A 346 11.94 -9.77 2.15
N VAL A 347 10.72 -9.34 2.52
CA VAL A 347 10.15 -9.58 3.86
C VAL A 347 9.99 -11.08 4.14
N ALA A 348 9.60 -11.87 3.14
CA ALA A 348 9.49 -13.33 3.23
C ALA A 348 10.85 -14.05 3.13
N ALA A 349 11.97 -13.34 3.15
CA ALA A 349 13.33 -13.86 2.98
C ALA A 349 13.52 -14.64 1.66
N ARG A 350 12.84 -14.19 0.58
CA ARG A 350 13.02 -14.73 -0.77
C ARG A 350 14.03 -13.88 -1.54
N PRO A 351 14.94 -14.50 -2.30
CA PRO A 351 15.82 -13.77 -3.21
C PRO A 351 15.04 -12.92 -4.20
N VAL A 352 15.41 -11.67 -4.35
CA VAL A 352 14.77 -10.72 -5.27
C VAL A 352 15.79 -10.19 -6.28
N LEU A 353 15.41 -10.17 -7.55
CA LEU A 353 16.10 -9.53 -8.65
C LEU A 353 15.28 -8.33 -9.12
N SER A 354 15.90 -7.16 -9.27
CA SER A 354 15.23 -5.93 -9.68
C SER A 354 15.94 -5.30 -10.87
N LEU A 355 15.18 -4.92 -11.92
CA LEU A 355 15.70 -4.26 -13.12
C LEU A 355 16.02 -2.78 -12.82
N ARG A 356 17.32 -2.42 -12.82
CA ARG A 356 17.79 -1.06 -12.54
C ARG A 356 17.55 -0.09 -13.72
N CYS A 357 17.45 -0.62 -14.95
CA CYS A 357 17.12 0.17 -16.13
C CYS A 357 15.63 0.57 -16.21
N SER A 358 14.78 0.13 -15.27
CA SER A 358 13.37 0.51 -15.29
C SER A 358 13.19 1.99 -14.98
N PRO A 359 12.25 2.68 -15.65
CA PRO A 359 11.91 4.06 -15.34
C PRO A 359 11.59 4.32 -13.87
N GLY A 360 10.94 3.37 -13.20
CA GLY A 360 10.63 3.44 -11.78
C GLY A 360 11.85 3.43 -10.87
N ALA A 361 12.84 2.57 -11.17
CA ALA A 361 14.10 2.50 -10.43
C ALA A 361 14.91 3.79 -10.57
N LEU A 362 15.01 4.32 -11.79
CA LEU A 362 15.72 5.56 -12.08
C LEU A 362 15.06 6.80 -11.42
N ARG A 363 13.77 6.73 -11.10
CA ARG A 363 13.07 7.77 -10.33
C ARG A 363 13.19 7.62 -8.80
N GLY A 364 14.10 6.81 -8.31
CA GLY A 364 14.42 6.70 -6.89
C GLY A 364 13.90 5.43 -6.21
N LEU A 365 13.18 4.54 -6.90
CA LEU A 365 12.76 3.24 -6.35
C LEU A 365 13.74 2.11 -6.73
N ASP A 366 15.05 2.40 -6.75
CA ASP A 366 16.06 1.37 -7.00
C ASP A 366 16.17 0.40 -5.81
N TYR A 367 15.54 -0.74 -5.93
CA TYR A 367 15.53 -1.78 -4.90
C TYR A 367 16.92 -2.34 -4.57
N ALA A 368 17.88 -2.23 -5.50
CA ALA A 368 19.25 -2.61 -5.21
C ALA A 368 19.91 -1.61 -4.25
N THR A 369 19.79 -0.32 -4.51
CA THR A 369 20.28 0.75 -3.61
C THR A 369 19.60 0.70 -2.24
N LEU A 370 18.30 0.40 -2.20
CA LEU A 370 17.54 0.23 -0.97
C LEU A 370 17.87 -1.07 -0.21
N GLY A 371 18.67 -1.97 -0.79
CA GLY A 371 19.02 -3.26 -0.19
C GLY A 371 17.86 -4.25 -0.12
N VAL A 372 16.82 -4.05 -0.94
CA VAL A 372 15.66 -4.97 -1.06
C VAL A 372 16.01 -6.14 -1.98
N ALA A 373 16.74 -5.87 -3.07
CA ALA A 373 16.99 -6.81 -4.15
C ALA A 373 18.45 -6.78 -4.63
N ARG A 374 18.85 -7.81 -5.33
CA ARG A 374 20.00 -7.77 -6.22
C ARG A 374 19.62 -6.99 -7.48
N GLY A 375 20.40 -5.97 -7.82
CA GLY A 375 20.20 -5.20 -9.05
C GLY A 375 20.68 -5.94 -10.28
N VAL A 376 19.86 -5.90 -11.34
CA VAL A 376 20.20 -6.34 -12.69
C VAL A 376 20.26 -5.10 -13.56
N ALA A 377 21.41 -4.81 -14.16
CA ALA A 377 21.63 -3.53 -14.84
C ALA A 377 20.68 -3.35 -16.04
N ASP A 378 20.55 -4.39 -16.85
CA ASP A 378 19.64 -4.44 -17.99
C ASP A 378 19.07 -5.85 -18.21
N LEU A 379 18.16 -5.96 -19.18
CA LEU A 379 17.42 -7.19 -19.43
C LEU A 379 18.28 -8.33 -19.93
N ASP A 380 19.35 -8.06 -20.67
CA ASP A 380 20.24 -9.07 -21.24
C ASP A 380 20.99 -9.84 -20.15
N GLN A 381 21.17 -9.23 -18.97
CA GLN A 381 21.82 -9.83 -17.82
C GLN A 381 20.88 -10.67 -16.94
N LEU A 382 19.56 -10.60 -17.17
CA LEU A 382 18.56 -11.26 -16.31
C LEU A 382 18.78 -12.76 -16.20
N GLY A 383 19.06 -13.44 -17.32
CA GLY A 383 19.26 -14.90 -17.33
C GLY A 383 20.45 -15.33 -16.48
N ALA A 384 21.60 -14.66 -16.63
CA ALA A 384 22.80 -14.94 -15.85
C ALA A 384 22.59 -14.65 -14.35
N ALA A 385 21.89 -13.55 -14.04
CA ALA A 385 21.57 -13.19 -12.67
C ALA A 385 20.63 -14.21 -11.98
N LEU A 386 19.67 -14.77 -12.74
CA LEU A 386 18.81 -15.87 -12.26
C LEU A 386 19.63 -17.14 -11.99
N ASP A 387 20.50 -17.55 -12.91
CA ASP A 387 21.35 -18.75 -12.74
C ASP A 387 22.19 -18.64 -11.48
N GLU A 388 22.86 -17.51 -11.29
CA GLU A 388 23.70 -17.29 -10.11
C GLU A 388 22.88 -17.25 -8.82
N THR A 389 21.73 -16.54 -8.83
CA THR A 389 20.86 -16.43 -7.64
C THR A 389 20.28 -17.78 -7.22
N LEU A 390 19.90 -18.63 -8.18
CA LEU A 390 19.34 -19.96 -7.90
C LEU A 390 20.41 -20.99 -7.52
N ALA A 391 21.64 -20.86 -8.04
CA ALA A 391 22.77 -21.71 -7.65
C ALA A 391 23.30 -21.35 -6.25
N HIS A 392 23.36 -20.05 -5.95
CA HIS A 392 23.88 -19.51 -4.69
C HIS A 392 22.89 -18.52 -4.09
N PRO A 393 21.78 -19.00 -3.49
CA PRO A 393 20.77 -18.12 -2.94
C PRO A 393 21.38 -17.19 -1.88
N PRO A 394 21.19 -15.86 -2.00
CA PRO A 394 21.67 -14.93 -0.98
C PRO A 394 20.93 -15.17 0.33
N GLY A 395 21.59 -14.84 1.45
CA GLY A 395 20.93 -14.82 2.75
C GLY A 395 19.80 -13.78 2.81
N PRO A 396 18.98 -13.82 3.89
CA PRO A 396 17.93 -12.85 4.10
C PRO A 396 18.49 -11.41 4.12
N THR A 397 17.79 -10.50 3.47
CA THR A 397 18.14 -9.08 3.51
C THR A 397 17.72 -8.45 4.85
N ARG A 398 18.15 -7.22 5.14
CA ARG A 398 17.69 -6.44 6.31
C ARG A 398 16.19 -6.19 6.33
N TRP A 399 15.48 -6.46 5.23
CA TRP A 399 14.03 -6.33 5.11
C TRP A 399 13.26 -7.57 5.57
N ALA A 400 13.94 -8.70 5.73
CA ALA A 400 13.31 -9.94 6.18
C ALA A 400 12.70 -9.76 7.58
N ARG A 401 11.49 -10.29 7.76
CA ARG A 401 10.76 -10.28 9.02
C ARG A 401 10.30 -11.69 9.37
N ALA A 402 10.39 -12.04 10.65
CA ALA A 402 9.98 -13.35 11.15
C ALA A 402 8.51 -13.37 11.58
N HIS A 403 7.95 -12.21 11.90
CA HIS A 403 6.63 -12.06 12.54
C HIS A 403 5.75 -11.07 11.79
N ALA A 404 4.44 -11.19 11.99
CA ALA A 404 3.44 -10.22 11.57
C ALA A 404 3.69 -8.83 12.19
N ALA A 405 3.34 -7.78 11.47
CA ALA A 405 3.53 -6.39 11.90
C ALA A 405 2.34 -5.85 12.71
N ALA A 406 1.13 -6.35 12.46
CA ALA A 406 -0.09 -5.84 13.11
C ALA A 406 -0.02 -5.88 14.64
N PRO A 407 0.47 -6.94 15.32
CA PRO A 407 0.62 -6.93 16.77
C PRO A 407 1.52 -5.80 17.26
N ALA A 408 2.66 -5.57 16.60
CA ALA A 408 3.59 -4.52 17.00
C ALA A 408 3.01 -3.10 16.78
N VAL A 409 2.18 -2.90 15.74
CA VAL A 409 1.45 -1.64 15.55
C VAL A 409 0.36 -1.47 16.61
N ALA A 410 -0.34 -2.55 16.97
CA ALA A 410 -1.32 -2.54 18.07
C ALA A 410 -0.69 -2.15 19.40
N ASP A 411 0.49 -2.70 19.72
CA ASP A 411 1.26 -2.33 20.92
C ASP A 411 1.57 -0.81 20.96
N GLN A 412 1.89 -0.20 19.79
CA GLN A 412 2.12 1.25 19.73
C GLN A 412 0.83 2.05 19.96
N ALA A 413 -0.31 1.56 19.48
CA ALA A 413 -1.60 2.20 19.73
C ALA A 413 -1.99 2.16 21.21
N GLU A 414 -1.83 1.00 21.84
CA GLU A 414 -2.06 0.81 23.28
C GLU A 414 -1.16 1.72 24.12
N ALA A 415 0.15 1.76 23.81
CA ALA A 415 1.11 2.60 24.51
C ALA A 415 0.78 4.10 24.42
N LEU A 416 0.28 4.58 23.27
CA LEU A 416 -0.17 5.98 23.14
C LEU A 416 -1.40 6.26 24.00
N LEU A 417 -2.34 5.33 24.07
CA LEU A 417 -3.55 5.47 24.90
C LEU A 417 -3.25 5.44 26.41
N GLU A 418 -2.23 4.70 26.82
CA GLU A 418 -1.76 4.68 28.21
C GLU A 418 -1.05 5.99 28.60
N GLN A 419 -0.27 6.57 27.67
CA GLN A 419 0.44 7.84 27.91
C GLN A 419 -0.51 9.05 27.96
N ALA A 420 -1.69 8.95 27.36
CA ALA A 420 -2.69 10.01 27.31
C ALA A 420 -3.73 9.94 28.45
N ALA A 421 -3.71 8.87 29.26
CA ALA A 421 -4.65 8.63 30.36
C ALA A 421 -4.16 9.26 31.66
#